data_566fed5306faf544f530e5d98b2dd23e
#
_entry.id   566fed5306faf544f530e5d98b2dd23e
#
_cell.length_a   1.000
_cell.length_b   1.000
_cell.length_c   1.000
_cell.angle_alpha   90.00
_cell.angle_beta   90.00
_cell.angle_gamma   90.00
#
_symmetry.space_group_name_H-M   'P 1'
#
loop_
_entity.id
_entity.type
_entity.pdbx_description
1 polymer ?
#
loop_
_entity_poly.entity_id
_entity_poly.type
_entity_poly.pdbx_seq_one_letter_code
_entity_poly.pdbx_strand_id
1 'polypeptide(L)'
;MSPRVRLIVAVTLFGCLSSPIWSRQISFEHILGANKEPENWLTYSATTFSQRHSLLSQITAANVKNLELQWIYQARSLEKFEATSLVVDGVLYAVQPPNDVIALDAATGRIFWTYSYHPEHARPCCGRVNRGLAILGDTLFMGTLDSQLIAIDAKDGHPIWQTTVAKARSAYVITHAPLIIKDKVLVGVAGGEFGIRGFIGAYDSRTGRQVWRFNTVPGPGEPGHETWGGDSWQTGGAPVWVTGSYDPALNLTYWGTGNPSPDWNSDARPGDNLYSDSVIALDADTGKLKWYYQFTPHDDFDFDSVQVPVLADIEWQGKPLKVMLWANRNGFFYVLDRTTGQFLLGKPFVKVTWASGFDERGKPVRVAGQTPSLDGTLVYPGNPGGTSWYSPSYSPRTGLFYIPAWVNSSSMFVKLPGPYHEGRDYSGGTARSFVPFNWSPAPNFRKEEEGYGAVLALDPQTGERKWEFKMADVTEAGILTTASDLLFSGGREGYFFALDARNGELLWKVALGAAVQSGPLTYSVKGRQYVAVNAGNCLFTFALRQ
;
A
#
# COMPACT_ATOMS: atom_id res chain seq x y z
N MET A 1 -60.55 59.58 16.60
CA MET A 1 -60.07 58.38 17.28
C MET A 1 -59.95 57.27 16.24
N SER A 2 -58.72 56.96 15.81
CA SER A 2 -58.47 55.93 14.76
C SER A 2 -57.79 54.73 15.45
N PRO A 3 -58.23 53.46 15.20
CA PRO A 3 -57.61 52.29 15.82
C PRO A 3 -56.36 51.90 15.05
N ARG A 4 -55.24 51.78 15.77
CA ARG A 4 -53.96 51.24 15.26
C ARG A 4 -54.05 49.70 15.22
N VAL A 5 -54.01 49.12 14.02
CA VAL A 5 -53.83 47.68 13.81
C VAL A 5 -52.36 47.36 14.01
N ARG A 6 -52.05 46.49 14.99
CA ARG A 6 -50.69 45.90 15.17
C ARG A 6 -50.60 44.60 14.33
N LEU A 7 -49.77 44.64 13.32
CA LEU A 7 -49.42 43.45 12.52
C LEU A 7 -48.37 42.66 13.30
N ILE A 8 -48.71 41.47 13.79
CA ILE A 8 -47.74 40.51 14.38
C ILE A 8 -47.18 39.66 13.24
N VAL A 9 -45.93 39.88 12.86
CA VAL A 9 -45.19 39.02 11.93
C VAL A 9 -44.61 37.88 12.76
N ALA A 10 -45.21 36.69 12.64
CA ALA A 10 -44.63 35.46 13.16
C ALA A 10 -43.50 34.98 12.22
N VAL A 11 -42.26 35.16 12.61
CA VAL A 11 -41.07 34.59 11.93
C VAL A 11 -40.97 33.12 12.35
N THR A 12 -41.42 32.20 11.49
CA THR A 12 -41.20 30.78 11.67
C THR A 12 -39.76 30.46 11.26
N LEU A 13 -38.86 30.33 12.23
CA LEU A 13 -37.51 29.79 12.02
C LEU A 13 -37.68 28.28 11.71
N PHE A 14 -37.57 27.90 10.46
CA PHE A 14 -37.29 26.54 10.05
C PHE A 14 -35.82 26.23 10.40
N GLY A 15 -35.61 25.75 11.60
CA GLY A 15 -34.33 25.13 11.97
C GLY A 15 -34.19 23.82 11.18
N CYS A 16 -33.38 23.82 10.12
CA CYS A 16 -32.86 22.60 9.57
C CYS A 16 -31.97 21.94 10.65
N LEU A 17 -32.57 21.11 11.48
CA LEU A 17 -31.85 20.12 12.28
C LEU A 17 -31.25 19.11 11.32
N SER A 18 -30.04 19.41 10.81
CA SER A 18 -29.20 18.37 10.23
C SER A 18 -28.85 17.42 11.37
N SER A 19 -29.54 16.28 11.44
CA SER A 19 -29.14 15.20 12.32
C SER A 19 -27.66 14.91 12.05
N PRO A 20 -26.81 14.81 13.07
CA PRO A 20 -25.43 14.39 12.87
C PRO A 20 -25.49 13.01 12.22
N ILE A 21 -24.86 12.86 11.06
CA ILE A 21 -24.66 11.56 10.39
C ILE A 21 -23.61 10.84 11.24
N TRP A 22 -24.06 10.12 12.28
CA TRP A 22 -23.19 9.26 13.05
C TRP A 22 -23.01 7.98 12.24
N SER A 23 -21.78 7.66 11.81
CA SER A 23 -21.49 6.35 11.25
C SER A 23 -21.81 5.29 12.30
N ARG A 24 -22.41 4.17 11.87
CA ARG A 24 -22.64 3.02 12.76
C ARG A 24 -21.29 2.47 13.25
N GLN A 25 -21.30 1.74 14.35
CA GLN A 25 -20.14 1.02 14.83
C GLN A 25 -19.73 -0.08 13.85
N ILE A 26 -18.49 -0.04 13.38
CA ILE A 26 -17.94 -1.03 12.45
C ILE A 26 -17.37 -2.21 13.20
N SER A 27 -18.12 -3.29 13.32
CA SER A 27 -17.61 -4.54 13.91
C SER A 27 -16.59 -5.22 12.98
N PHE A 28 -15.84 -6.19 13.52
CA PHE A 28 -14.92 -6.96 12.68
C PHE A 28 -15.66 -7.80 11.62
N GLU A 29 -16.90 -8.23 11.91
CA GLU A 29 -17.77 -8.94 10.96
C GLU A 29 -18.12 -8.04 9.75
N HIS A 30 -18.32 -6.72 9.93
CA HIS A 30 -18.50 -5.78 8.81
C HIS A 30 -17.22 -5.71 7.95
N ILE A 31 -16.03 -5.67 8.58
CA ILE A 31 -14.76 -5.69 7.86
C ILE A 31 -14.59 -6.98 7.05
N LEU A 32 -14.90 -8.14 7.63
CA LEU A 32 -14.90 -9.42 6.93
C LEU A 32 -15.93 -9.49 5.81
N GLY A 33 -17.08 -8.88 6.06
CA GLY A 33 -18.21 -8.82 5.13
C GLY A 33 -18.18 -7.62 4.18
N ALA A 34 -17.07 -6.90 4.00
CA ALA A 34 -16.99 -5.66 3.22
C ALA A 34 -17.56 -5.79 1.79
N ASN A 35 -17.47 -6.96 1.17
CA ASN A 35 -18.10 -7.23 -0.13
C ASN A 35 -19.64 -7.21 -0.10
N LYS A 36 -20.28 -7.31 1.07
CA LYS A 36 -21.73 -7.21 1.23
C LYS A 36 -22.20 -5.76 1.37
N GLU A 37 -21.27 -4.85 1.56
CA GLU A 37 -21.47 -3.41 1.78
C GLU A 37 -20.58 -2.60 0.82
N PRO A 38 -20.73 -2.80 -0.51
CA PRO A 38 -19.83 -2.22 -1.50
C PRO A 38 -19.90 -0.69 -1.56
N GLU A 39 -20.90 -0.07 -0.92
CA GLU A 39 -21.03 1.38 -0.74
C GLU A 39 -19.95 1.96 0.19
N ASN A 40 -19.32 1.12 1.02
CA ASN A 40 -18.26 1.47 1.94
C ASN A 40 -16.87 1.07 1.40
N TRP A 41 -15.80 1.64 2.01
CA TRP A 41 -14.41 1.25 1.78
C TRP A 41 -13.72 1.11 3.14
N LEU A 42 -13.78 -0.10 3.75
CA LEU A 42 -13.52 -0.30 5.18
C LEU A 42 -12.07 -0.61 5.53
N THR A 43 -11.21 -0.94 4.54
CA THR A 43 -9.79 -1.26 4.76
C THR A 43 -8.92 -0.56 3.73
N TYR A 44 -7.59 -0.59 3.91
CA TYR A 44 -6.62 -0.06 2.95
C TYR A 44 -6.86 -0.56 1.51
N SER A 45 -7.26 -1.82 1.34
CA SER A 45 -7.44 -2.45 0.02
C SER A 45 -8.87 -2.96 -0.22
N ALA A 46 -9.89 -2.33 0.33
CA ALA A 46 -11.31 -2.67 0.31
C ALA A 46 -11.68 -3.85 1.22
N THR A 47 -10.97 -4.98 1.12
CA THR A 47 -11.25 -6.20 1.88
C THR A 47 -9.98 -6.74 2.54
N THR A 48 -10.12 -7.71 3.43
CA THR A 48 -8.98 -8.40 4.06
C THR A 48 -8.18 -9.26 3.07
N PHE A 49 -8.73 -9.58 1.89
CA PHE A 49 -8.04 -10.28 0.79
C PHE A 49 -7.23 -9.35 -0.11
N SER A 50 -7.35 -8.06 0.09
CA SER A 50 -6.57 -7.01 -0.57
C SER A 50 -6.65 -7.02 -2.11
N GLN A 51 -7.77 -7.44 -2.68
CA GLN A 51 -7.96 -7.53 -4.14
C GLN A 51 -8.17 -6.18 -4.81
N ARG A 52 -8.55 -5.12 -4.07
CA ARG A 52 -8.92 -3.79 -4.60
C ARG A 52 -9.93 -3.89 -5.75
N HIS A 53 -10.89 -4.79 -5.59
CA HIS A 53 -12.01 -5.00 -6.51
C HIS A 53 -13.31 -4.59 -5.83
N SER A 54 -14.05 -3.67 -6.43
CA SER A 54 -15.36 -3.19 -5.92
C SER A 54 -16.51 -3.85 -6.64
N LEU A 55 -17.56 -4.20 -5.90
CA LEU A 55 -18.80 -4.73 -6.46
C LEU A 55 -19.77 -3.64 -6.95
N LEU A 56 -19.43 -2.35 -6.81
CA LEU A 56 -20.19 -1.25 -7.39
C LEU A 56 -20.13 -1.31 -8.93
N SER A 57 -21.28 -1.07 -9.57
CA SER A 57 -21.47 -1.24 -11.01
C SER A 57 -22.27 -0.12 -11.71
N GLN A 58 -22.54 1.00 -11.03
CA GLN A 58 -23.26 2.12 -11.64
C GLN A 58 -22.43 2.82 -12.74
N ILE A 59 -21.13 2.93 -12.52
CA ILE A 59 -20.19 3.43 -13.51
C ILE A 59 -19.76 2.24 -14.39
N THR A 60 -19.98 2.36 -15.71
CA THR A 60 -19.78 1.30 -16.70
C THR A 60 -18.95 1.80 -17.88
N ALA A 61 -18.47 0.92 -18.76
CA ALA A 61 -17.77 1.31 -19.99
C ALA A 61 -18.61 2.26 -20.88
N ALA A 62 -19.94 2.11 -20.88
CA ALA A 62 -20.83 2.95 -21.68
C ALA A 62 -20.98 4.39 -21.16
N ASN A 63 -20.86 4.60 -19.83
CA ASN A 63 -21.12 5.90 -19.20
C ASN A 63 -19.91 6.54 -18.51
N VAL A 64 -18.78 5.86 -18.36
CA VAL A 64 -17.59 6.38 -17.68
C VAL A 64 -17.06 7.69 -18.28
N LYS A 65 -17.29 7.92 -19.57
CA LYS A 65 -16.97 9.19 -20.26
C LYS A 65 -17.72 10.41 -19.72
N ASN A 66 -18.80 10.18 -18.97
CA ASN A 66 -19.63 11.21 -18.34
C ASN A 66 -19.25 11.45 -16.87
N LEU A 67 -18.10 10.95 -16.43
CA LEU A 67 -17.57 11.28 -15.11
C LEU A 67 -17.18 12.75 -15.04
N GLU A 68 -17.66 13.43 -14.00
CA GLU A 68 -17.36 14.82 -13.71
C GLU A 68 -16.78 14.95 -12.30
N LEU A 69 -15.88 15.92 -12.13
CA LEU A 69 -15.36 16.30 -10.83
C LEU A 69 -16.49 16.85 -9.95
N GLN A 70 -16.63 16.30 -8.74
CA GLN A 70 -17.66 16.71 -7.79
C GLN A 70 -17.11 17.67 -6.75
N TRP A 71 -15.97 17.34 -6.18
CA TRP A 71 -15.29 18.18 -5.19
C TRP A 71 -13.79 17.84 -5.13
N ILE A 72 -13.03 18.79 -4.59
CA ILE A 72 -11.60 18.67 -4.31
C ILE A 72 -11.38 19.07 -2.85
N TYR A 73 -10.58 18.27 -2.15
CA TYR A 73 -9.99 18.66 -0.88
C TYR A 73 -8.49 18.87 -1.07
N GLN A 74 -7.97 20.04 -0.72
CA GLN A 74 -6.54 20.35 -0.74
C GLN A 74 -5.96 20.18 0.67
N ALA A 75 -4.97 19.29 0.81
CA ALA A 75 -4.23 19.10 2.05
C ALA A 75 -3.35 20.33 2.34
N ARG A 76 -3.13 20.61 3.63
CA ARG A 76 -2.27 21.71 4.06
C ARG A 76 -0.79 21.48 3.82
N SER A 77 -0.37 20.20 3.77
CA SER A 77 1.00 19.80 3.48
C SER A 77 1.25 19.73 1.98
N LEU A 78 2.46 20.04 1.55
CA LEU A 78 2.94 19.85 0.17
C LEU A 78 3.61 18.48 -0.04
N GLU A 79 3.70 17.66 1.00
CA GLU A 79 4.20 16.28 0.91
C GLU A 79 3.26 15.39 0.09
N LYS A 80 3.77 14.26 -0.39
CA LYS A 80 3.00 13.29 -1.20
C LYS A 80 1.78 12.76 -0.44
N PHE A 81 0.59 12.87 -1.01
CA PHE A 81 -0.63 12.34 -0.42
C PHE A 81 -0.86 10.89 -0.88
N GLU A 82 -0.14 9.94 -0.28
CA GLU A 82 -0.15 8.51 -0.64
C GLU A 82 -1.31 7.71 -0.01
N ALA A 83 -2.07 8.31 0.91
CA ALA A 83 -3.10 7.60 1.66
C ALA A 83 -4.23 7.06 0.79
N THR A 84 -4.70 5.85 1.10
CA THR A 84 -6.04 5.39 0.71
C THR A 84 -7.00 5.75 1.83
N SER A 85 -8.05 6.52 1.52
CA SER A 85 -9.08 6.91 2.48
C SER A 85 -9.97 5.72 2.85
N LEU A 86 -10.56 5.75 4.04
CA LEU A 86 -11.69 4.91 4.41
C LEU A 86 -13.00 5.65 4.10
N VAL A 87 -14.04 4.92 3.73
CA VAL A 87 -15.39 5.49 3.61
C VAL A 87 -16.37 4.62 4.38
N VAL A 88 -17.11 5.24 5.31
CA VAL A 88 -18.05 4.59 6.20
C VAL A 88 -19.33 5.40 6.23
N ASP A 89 -20.44 4.85 5.72
CA ASP A 89 -21.78 5.45 5.74
C ASP A 89 -21.81 6.93 5.30
N GLY A 90 -21.04 7.24 4.25
CA GLY A 90 -20.97 8.60 3.68
C GLY A 90 -20.00 9.55 4.37
N VAL A 91 -19.20 9.08 5.34
CA VAL A 91 -18.06 9.83 5.92
C VAL A 91 -16.77 9.29 5.34
N LEU A 92 -15.95 10.17 4.78
CA LEU A 92 -14.62 9.84 4.27
C LEU A 92 -13.56 10.25 5.29
N TYR A 93 -12.75 9.27 5.72
CA TYR A 93 -11.62 9.49 6.63
C TYR A 93 -10.31 9.36 5.88
N ALA A 94 -9.45 10.37 5.94
CA ALA A 94 -8.14 10.36 5.30
C ALA A 94 -7.04 10.84 6.25
N VAL A 95 -5.81 10.40 5.99
CA VAL A 95 -4.61 10.97 6.62
C VAL A 95 -3.90 11.82 5.59
N GLN A 96 -3.86 13.13 5.81
CA GLN A 96 -2.97 14.00 5.05
C GLN A 96 -1.57 13.97 5.66
N PRO A 97 -0.52 14.07 4.84
CA PRO A 97 0.86 14.02 5.36
C PRO A 97 1.15 15.21 6.30
N PRO A 98 1.98 15.03 7.35
CA PRO A 98 2.60 13.75 7.71
C PRO A 98 1.67 12.83 8.51
N ASN A 99 0.78 13.34 9.37
CA ASN A 99 -0.06 12.55 10.27
C ASN A 99 -1.35 13.27 10.72
N ASP A 100 -1.87 14.21 9.96
CA ASP A 100 -3.16 14.83 10.29
C ASP A 100 -4.30 13.97 9.76
N VAL A 101 -5.34 13.74 10.59
CA VAL A 101 -6.54 13.00 10.20
C VAL A 101 -7.66 13.97 9.90
N ILE A 102 -8.37 13.75 8.81
CA ILE A 102 -9.54 14.54 8.41
C ILE A 102 -10.76 13.64 8.21
N ALA A 103 -11.92 14.12 8.61
CA ALA A 103 -13.21 13.53 8.28
C ALA A 103 -14.01 14.48 7.40
N LEU A 104 -14.47 13.95 6.26
CA LEU A 104 -15.17 14.70 5.24
C LEU A 104 -16.53 14.07 4.97
N ASP A 105 -17.52 14.88 4.63
CA ASP A 105 -18.72 14.43 3.94
C ASP A 105 -18.31 13.86 2.57
N ALA A 106 -18.49 12.57 2.37
CA ALA A 106 -18.03 11.88 1.17
C ALA A 106 -18.74 12.32 -0.12
N ALA A 107 -19.94 12.92 -0.02
CA ALA A 107 -20.67 13.43 -1.17
C ALA A 107 -20.26 14.85 -1.58
N THR A 108 -19.79 15.68 -0.63
CA THR A 108 -19.60 17.13 -0.84
C THR A 108 -18.19 17.63 -0.56
N GLY A 109 -17.35 16.83 0.12
CA GLY A 109 -16.01 17.25 0.55
C GLY A 109 -16.02 18.22 1.75
N ARG A 110 -17.19 18.50 2.37
CA ARG A 110 -17.27 19.34 3.55
C ARG A 110 -16.54 18.72 4.74
N ILE A 111 -15.67 19.48 5.39
CA ILE A 111 -14.94 19.03 6.57
C ILE A 111 -15.90 18.94 7.76
N PHE A 112 -15.92 17.78 8.44
CA PHE A 112 -16.58 17.58 9.71
C PHE A 112 -15.63 17.96 10.86
N TRP A 113 -14.43 17.36 10.88
CA TRP A 113 -13.41 17.62 11.87
C TRP A 113 -11.99 17.32 11.32
N THR A 114 -10.98 17.81 12.03
CA THR A 114 -9.57 17.56 11.75
C THR A 114 -8.86 17.28 13.08
N TYR A 115 -8.05 16.22 13.12
CA TYR A 115 -7.11 15.94 14.19
C TYR A 115 -5.70 16.19 13.66
N SER A 116 -4.95 17.10 14.29
CA SER A 116 -3.58 17.43 13.88
C SER A 116 -2.57 16.79 14.83
N TYR A 117 -1.59 16.09 14.25
CA TYR A 117 -0.51 15.45 14.98
C TYR A 117 0.85 15.80 14.37
N HIS A 118 1.76 16.27 15.22
CA HIS A 118 3.10 16.68 14.83
C HIS A 118 4.11 15.64 15.34
N PRO A 119 4.61 14.73 14.46
CA PRO A 119 5.57 13.72 14.87
C PRO A 119 6.90 14.34 15.29
N GLU A 120 7.39 13.93 16.46
CA GLU A 120 8.67 14.36 17.00
C GLU A 120 9.82 13.44 16.55
N HIS A 121 10.98 14.03 16.19
CA HIS A 121 12.18 13.29 15.80
C HIS A 121 12.01 12.31 14.63
N ALA A 122 10.98 12.45 13.81
CA ALA A 122 10.72 11.59 12.67
C ALA A 122 11.81 11.71 11.59
N ARG A 123 12.37 10.58 11.16
CA ARG A 123 13.40 10.50 10.12
C ARG A 123 13.04 9.41 9.09
N PRO A 124 11.99 9.59 8.29
CA PRO A 124 11.71 8.67 7.19
C PRO A 124 12.76 8.84 6.07
N CYS A 125 13.15 7.74 5.42
CA CYS A 125 14.06 7.78 4.26
C CYS A 125 13.47 8.52 3.06
N CYS A 126 12.18 8.27 2.79
CA CYS A 126 11.61 8.37 1.45
C CYS A 126 10.41 9.33 1.38
N GLY A 127 10.36 10.31 2.27
CA GLY A 127 9.31 11.31 2.39
C GLY A 127 8.45 11.16 3.65
N ARG A 128 7.78 12.23 4.02
CA ARG A 128 6.94 12.29 5.23
C ARG A 128 5.52 11.83 4.90
N VAL A 129 5.37 10.55 4.55
CA VAL A 129 4.13 9.96 4.06
C VAL A 129 3.43 9.09 5.11
N ASN A 130 2.10 9.01 5.01
CA ASN A 130 1.27 8.05 5.71
C ASN A 130 0.24 7.49 4.72
N ARG A 131 0.06 6.16 4.69
CA ARG A 131 -0.76 5.50 3.67
C ARG A 131 -2.19 5.22 4.11
N GLY A 132 -2.58 5.54 5.35
CA GLY A 132 -3.99 5.47 5.73
C GLY A 132 -4.26 5.08 7.17
N LEU A 133 -5.53 4.82 7.41
CA LEU A 133 -6.13 4.50 8.70
C LEU A 133 -6.69 3.07 8.71
N ALA A 134 -6.98 2.57 9.90
CA ALA A 134 -7.90 1.46 10.10
C ALA A 134 -9.07 1.90 10.98
N ILE A 135 -10.19 1.16 10.96
CA ILE A 135 -11.37 1.45 11.78
C ILE A 135 -11.88 0.17 12.44
N LEU A 136 -12.27 0.27 13.72
CA LEU A 136 -13.02 -0.75 14.46
C LEU A 136 -13.92 -0.08 15.49
N GLY A 137 -15.18 -0.44 15.52
CA GLY A 137 -16.18 0.25 16.33
C GLY A 137 -16.38 1.69 15.86
N ASP A 138 -16.23 2.64 16.77
CA ASP A 138 -16.20 4.09 16.54
C ASP A 138 -14.77 4.64 16.62
N THR A 139 -13.75 3.77 16.45
CA THR A 139 -12.35 4.16 16.67
C THR A 139 -11.55 4.02 15.38
N LEU A 140 -10.87 5.10 14.99
CA LEU A 140 -9.84 5.12 13.96
C LEU A 140 -8.47 4.83 14.59
N PHE A 141 -7.61 4.13 13.85
CA PHE A 141 -6.24 3.84 14.28
C PHE A 141 -5.26 4.37 13.25
N MET A 142 -4.26 5.09 13.73
CA MET A 142 -3.20 5.71 12.92
C MET A 142 -1.82 5.34 13.47
N GLY A 143 -0.94 4.83 12.60
CA GLY A 143 0.49 4.77 12.87
C GLY A 143 1.14 6.11 12.52
N THR A 144 2.19 6.53 13.25
CA THR A 144 2.83 7.82 13.03
C THR A 144 4.30 7.73 12.65
N LEU A 145 4.85 8.81 12.09
CA LEU A 145 6.25 8.87 11.67
C LEU A 145 7.26 8.92 12.84
N ASP A 146 6.80 9.08 14.06
CA ASP A 146 7.59 8.93 15.30
C ASP A 146 7.22 7.64 16.07
N SER A 147 6.71 6.66 15.33
CA SER A 147 6.39 5.30 15.83
C SER A 147 5.40 5.25 16.99
N GLN A 148 4.40 6.13 16.98
CA GLN A 148 3.24 6.00 17.85
C GLN A 148 2.11 5.26 17.12
N LEU A 149 1.30 4.53 17.85
CA LEU A 149 -0.01 4.05 17.43
C LEU A 149 -1.05 4.82 18.22
N ILE A 150 -1.94 5.52 17.52
CA ILE A 150 -2.95 6.42 18.11
C ILE A 150 -4.34 5.92 17.77
N ALA A 151 -5.20 5.81 18.77
CA ALA A 151 -6.63 5.60 18.61
C ALA A 151 -7.37 6.94 18.71
N ILE A 152 -8.27 7.20 17.77
CA ILE A 152 -8.97 8.47 17.59
C ILE A 152 -10.46 8.17 17.48
N ASP A 153 -11.30 8.94 18.17
CA ASP A 153 -12.75 8.82 18.03
C ASP A 153 -13.17 9.25 16.60
N ALA A 154 -13.86 8.37 15.89
CA ALA A 154 -14.28 8.62 14.51
C ALA A 154 -15.35 9.72 14.41
N LYS A 155 -16.05 10.06 15.50
CA LYS A 155 -17.15 11.03 15.50
C LYS A 155 -16.65 12.46 15.52
N ASP A 156 -15.63 12.75 16.33
CA ASP A 156 -15.19 14.12 16.58
C ASP A 156 -13.68 14.35 16.52
N GLY A 157 -12.90 13.26 16.33
CA GLY A 157 -11.46 13.34 16.14
C GLY A 157 -10.62 13.48 17.42
N HIS A 158 -11.21 13.33 18.62
CA HIS A 158 -10.39 13.38 19.83
C HIS A 158 -9.56 12.09 20.01
N PRO A 159 -8.32 12.17 20.52
CA PRO A 159 -7.50 11.00 20.79
C PRO A 159 -8.03 10.23 22.01
N ILE A 160 -8.15 8.89 21.88
CA ILE A 160 -8.63 7.99 22.96
C ILE A 160 -7.43 7.46 23.74
N TRP A 161 -6.45 6.94 23.05
CA TRP A 161 -5.19 6.46 23.61
C TRP A 161 -4.05 6.58 22.61
N GLN A 162 -2.82 6.57 23.11
CA GLN A 162 -1.58 6.57 22.34
C GLN A 162 -0.59 5.58 22.95
N THR A 163 0.09 4.81 22.09
CA THR A 163 1.09 3.82 22.52
C THR A 163 2.36 3.97 21.69
N THR A 164 3.52 3.99 22.35
CA THR A 164 4.83 3.97 21.70
C THR A 164 5.14 2.55 21.19
N VAL A 165 5.23 2.39 19.87
CA VAL A 165 5.53 1.12 19.20
C VAL A 165 7.03 0.85 19.18
N ALA A 166 7.82 1.88 18.90
CA ALA A 166 9.29 1.82 18.87
C ALA A 166 9.90 3.18 19.22
N LYS A 167 11.22 3.19 19.46
CA LYS A 167 11.95 4.42 19.79
C LYS A 167 12.18 5.25 18.52
N ALA A 168 11.53 6.41 18.39
CA ALA A 168 11.67 7.29 17.21
C ALA A 168 13.11 7.76 16.96
N ARG A 169 13.91 8.00 18.01
CA ARG A 169 15.31 8.42 17.88
C ARG A 169 16.21 7.42 17.16
N SER A 170 15.82 6.14 17.14
CA SER A 170 16.51 5.07 16.40
C SER A 170 15.99 4.91 14.97
N ALA A 171 15.32 5.92 14.43
CA ALA A 171 14.77 6.01 13.07
C ALA A 171 13.66 4.99 12.72
N TYR A 172 13.00 4.41 13.71
CA TYR A 172 11.76 3.67 13.47
C TYR A 172 10.63 4.62 13.11
N VAL A 173 9.87 4.30 12.08
CA VAL A 173 8.67 5.05 11.65
C VAL A 173 7.55 4.08 11.27
N ILE A 174 6.28 4.55 11.28
CA ILE A 174 5.13 3.79 10.76
C ILE A 174 4.53 4.59 9.62
N THR A 175 4.55 4.01 8.40
CA THR A 175 4.10 4.68 7.17
C THR A 175 2.88 4.04 6.52
N HIS A 176 2.47 2.86 6.99
CA HIS A 176 1.35 2.11 6.42
C HIS A 176 0.05 2.27 7.22
N ALA A 177 -1.08 1.96 6.59
CA ALA A 177 -2.35 1.84 7.28
C ALA A 177 -2.33 0.61 8.22
N PRO A 178 -2.72 0.71 9.50
CA PRO A 178 -2.85 -0.44 10.36
C PRO A 178 -3.84 -1.48 9.80
N LEU A 179 -3.68 -2.75 10.18
CA LEU A 179 -4.62 -3.82 9.83
C LEU A 179 -5.40 -4.27 11.06
N ILE A 180 -6.73 -4.31 10.96
CA ILE A 180 -7.59 -4.84 12.02
C ILE A 180 -7.81 -6.34 11.82
N ILE A 181 -7.56 -7.11 12.90
CA ILE A 181 -7.93 -8.53 12.97
C ILE A 181 -8.56 -8.80 14.32
N LYS A 182 -9.86 -9.11 14.31
CA LYS A 182 -10.67 -9.30 15.52
C LYS A 182 -10.61 -8.04 16.42
N ASP A 183 -10.07 -8.15 17.60
CA ASP A 183 -9.88 -7.10 18.59
C ASP A 183 -8.47 -6.48 18.59
N LYS A 184 -7.68 -6.75 17.56
CA LYS A 184 -6.28 -6.33 17.48
C LYS A 184 -6.03 -5.38 16.33
N VAL A 185 -5.12 -4.44 16.57
CA VAL A 185 -4.53 -3.52 15.57
C VAL A 185 -3.11 -3.98 15.30
N LEU A 186 -2.84 -4.36 14.07
CA LEU A 186 -1.51 -4.84 13.65
C LEU A 186 -0.75 -3.73 12.93
N VAL A 187 0.49 -3.52 13.34
CA VAL A 187 1.40 -2.55 12.71
C VAL A 187 2.82 -3.13 12.59
N GLY A 188 3.48 -2.80 11.49
CA GLY A 188 4.91 -3.01 11.29
C GLY A 188 5.68 -1.70 11.42
N VAL A 189 7.00 -1.76 11.26
CA VAL A 189 7.89 -0.59 11.31
C VAL A 189 8.71 -0.46 10.05
N ALA A 190 8.95 0.77 9.61
CA ALA A 190 9.88 1.14 8.55
C ALA A 190 11.20 1.68 9.15
N GLY A 191 12.23 1.85 8.31
CA GLY A 191 13.54 2.39 8.68
C GLY A 191 14.69 1.42 8.38
N GLY A 192 14.54 0.54 7.38
CA GLY A 192 15.57 -0.42 6.96
C GLY A 192 16.89 0.27 6.69
N GLU A 193 16.89 1.39 5.99
CA GLU A 193 18.05 2.21 5.59
C GLU A 193 18.85 2.77 6.78
N PHE A 194 18.29 2.69 7.98
CA PHE A 194 18.94 3.15 9.22
C PHE A 194 19.42 2.00 10.11
N GLY A 195 19.41 0.76 9.60
CA GLY A 195 19.84 -0.40 10.35
C GLY A 195 18.99 -0.68 11.58
N ILE A 196 17.68 -0.58 11.46
CA ILE A 196 16.75 -1.02 12.51
C ILE A 196 16.67 -2.54 12.56
N ARG A 197 16.11 -3.10 13.63
CA ARG A 197 15.66 -4.48 13.66
C ARG A 197 14.14 -4.52 13.45
N GLY A 198 13.71 -4.90 12.24
CA GLY A 198 12.31 -4.89 11.84
C GLY A 198 11.42 -5.82 12.67
N PHE A 199 10.13 -5.50 12.73
CA PHE A 199 9.13 -6.32 13.42
C PHE A 199 7.69 -5.97 13.02
N ILE A 200 6.75 -6.87 13.34
CA ILE A 200 5.30 -6.64 13.38
C ILE A 200 4.82 -6.80 14.80
N GLY A 201 3.95 -5.91 15.27
CA GLY A 201 3.28 -5.98 16.55
C GLY A 201 1.76 -5.98 16.40
N ALA A 202 1.08 -6.73 17.26
CA ALA A 202 -0.37 -6.63 17.46
C ALA A 202 -0.66 -5.96 18.78
N TYR A 203 -1.63 -5.06 18.78
CA TYR A 203 -2.02 -4.25 19.91
C TYR A 203 -3.52 -4.41 20.17
N ASP A 204 -3.91 -4.53 21.43
CA ASP A 204 -5.33 -4.56 21.83
C ASP A 204 -6.00 -3.24 21.40
N SER A 205 -7.07 -3.31 20.65
CA SER A 205 -7.72 -2.15 20.05
C SER A 205 -8.34 -1.18 21.06
N ARG A 206 -8.65 -1.62 22.27
CA ARG A 206 -9.27 -0.79 23.31
C ARG A 206 -8.24 -0.08 24.18
N THR A 207 -7.08 -0.70 24.39
CA THR A 207 -6.10 -0.23 25.39
C THR A 207 -4.75 0.18 24.80
N GLY A 208 -4.47 -0.16 23.55
CA GLY A 208 -3.17 0.03 22.93
C GLY A 208 -2.05 -0.86 23.48
N ARG A 209 -2.37 -1.81 24.40
CA ARG A 209 -1.37 -2.71 24.96
C ARG A 209 -0.92 -3.73 23.92
N GLN A 210 0.42 -3.92 23.80
CA GLN A 210 0.97 -4.95 22.93
C GLN A 210 0.53 -6.35 23.36
N VAL A 211 -0.04 -7.12 22.42
CA VAL A 211 -0.50 -8.50 22.61
C VAL A 211 0.60 -9.50 22.24
N TRP A 212 1.18 -9.32 21.06
CA TRP A 212 2.30 -10.10 20.58
C TRP A 212 3.20 -9.27 19.66
N ARG A 213 4.41 -9.77 19.42
CA ARG A 213 5.39 -9.20 18.49
C ARG A 213 6.14 -10.33 17.79
N PHE A 214 6.35 -10.18 16.47
CA PHE A 214 7.21 -11.02 15.65
C PHE A 214 8.36 -10.17 15.11
N ASN A 215 9.61 -10.54 15.41
CA ASN A 215 10.78 -9.89 14.86
C ASN A 215 11.07 -10.44 13.46
N THR A 216 11.13 -9.57 12.45
CA THR A 216 11.43 -9.95 11.06
C THR A 216 12.92 -10.21 10.85
N VAL A 217 13.77 -9.77 11.79
CA VAL A 217 15.18 -10.17 11.90
C VAL A 217 15.32 -11.00 13.17
N PRO A 218 15.51 -12.33 13.08
CA PRO A 218 15.61 -13.20 14.24
C PRO A 218 16.90 -12.97 15.03
N GLY A 219 16.79 -12.97 16.35
CA GLY A 219 17.93 -12.94 17.28
C GLY A 219 18.38 -14.32 17.71
N PRO A 220 19.40 -14.41 18.58
CA PRO A 220 19.92 -15.69 19.09
C PRO A 220 18.82 -16.57 19.67
N GLY A 221 18.73 -17.82 19.20
CA GLY A 221 17.70 -18.79 19.61
C GLY A 221 16.37 -18.68 18.88
N GLU A 222 16.14 -17.65 18.05
CA GLU A 222 14.97 -17.57 17.17
C GLU A 222 15.27 -18.28 15.83
N PRO A 223 14.33 -19.04 15.24
CA PRO A 223 14.52 -19.70 13.95
C PRO A 223 14.87 -18.69 12.84
N GLY A 224 15.87 -19.02 12.02
CA GLY A 224 16.37 -18.15 10.94
C GLY A 224 17.58 -17.30 11.35
N HIS A 225 17.93 -17.25 12.65
CA HIS A 225 19.10 -16.50 13.12
C HIS A 225 20.41 -16.98 12.48
N GLU A 226 20.54 -18.27 12.21
CA GLU A 226 21.68 -18.90 11.56
C GLU A 226 21.96 -18.37 10.15
N THR A 227 21.01 -17.65 9.54
CA THR A 227 21.16 -17.01 8.22
C THR A 227 21.78 -15.63 8.29
N TRP A 228 22.18 -15.17 9.48
CA TRP A 228 22.83 -13.89 9.72
C TRP A 228 24.26 -14.11 10.23
N GLY A 229 25.26 -13.59 9.51
CA GLY A 229 26.65 -13.71 9.91
C GLY A 229 27.00 -12.80 11.09
N GLY A 230 27.59 -13.36 12.15
CA GLY A 230 28.03 -12.59 13.32
C GLY A 230 26.91 -11.81 13.98
N ASP A 231 27.15 -10.53 14.24
CA ASP A 231 26.23 -9.60 14.89
C ASP A 231 25.35 -8.77 13.92
N SER A 232 25.40 -9.08 12.61
CA SER A 232 24.67 -8.32 11.59
C SER A 232 23.15 -8.28 11.80
N TRP A 233 22.59 -9.27 12.48
CA TRP A 233 21.17 -9.32 12.87
C TRP A 233 20.73 -8.14 13.74
N GLN A 234 21.62 -7.51 14.50
CA GLN A 234 21.29 -6.39 15.39
C GLN A 234 20.84 -5.15 14.61
N THR A 235 21.35 -4.98 13.40
CA THR A 235 21.06 -3.87 12.49
C THR A 235 20.50 -4.35 11.15
N GLY A 236 19.83 -5.51 11.16
CA GLY A 236 19.54 -6.29 9.96
C GLY A 236 18.44 -5.74 9.05
N GLY A 237 17.77 -4.65 9.37
CA GLY A 237 16.72 -4.07 8.52
C GLY A 237 15.43 -4.89 8.55
N ALA A 238 15.04 -5.48 7.43
CA ALA A 238 13.80 -6.23 7.19
C ALA A 238 12.53 -5.49 7.67
N PRO A 239 12.32 -4.23 7.27
CA PRO A 239 11.19 -3.42 7.71
C PRO A 239 9.86 -3.96 7.17
N VAL A 240 8.74 -3.55 7.80
CA VAL A 240 7.38 -3.87 7.35
C VAL A 240 6.64 -2.54 7.23
N TRP A 241 6.59 -1.99 6.03
CA TRP A 241 6.12 -0.63 5.81
C TRP A 241 4.92 -0.49 4.85
N VAL A 242 4.32 -1.64 4.45
CA VAL A 242 3.05 -1.71 3.72
C VAL A 242 2.09 -2.65 4.45
N THR A 243 0.79 -2.36 4.33
CA THR A 243 -0.28 -3.11 5.00
C THR A 243 -0.36 -4.55 4.49
N GLY A 244 -0.49 -5.50 5.41
CA GLY A 244 -0.66 -6.91 5.10
C GLY A 244 -2.10 -7.29 4.74
N SER A 245 -2.34 -8.60 4.64
CA SER A 245 -3.64 -9.20 4.33
C SER A 245 -4.02 -10.27 5.37
N TYR A 246 -5.30 -10.66 5.39
CA TYR A 246 -5.80 -11.64 6.34
C TYR A 246 -6.79 -12.62 5.70
N ASP A 247 -6.55 -13.93 5.92
CA ASP A 247 -7.49 -15.01 5.56
C ASP A 247 -8.19 -15.50 6.83
N PRO A 248 -9.50 -15.20 7.00
CA PRO A 248 -10.24 -15.59 8.18
C PRO A 248 -10.46 -17.12 8.29
N ALA A 249 -10.49 -17.84 7.16
CA ALA A 249 -10.70 -19.28 7.16
C ALA A 249 -9.45 -20.04 7.64
N LEU A 250 -8.26 -19.48 7.42
CA LEU A 250 -6.99 -20.05 7.87
C LEU A 250 -6.51 -19.42 9.19
N ASN A 251 -7.11 -18.29 9.60
CA ASN A 251 -6.64 -17.44 10.70
C ASN A 251 -5.18 -17.01 10.52
N LEU A 252 -4.77 -16.75 9.27
CA LEU A 252 -3.42 -16.33 8.91
C LEU A 252 -3.41 -14.88 8.46
N THR A 253 -2.44 -14.11 8.96
CA THR A 253 -2.10 -12.79 8.43
C THR A 253 -0.78 -12.84 7.69
N TYR A 254 -0.74 -12.18 6.51
CA TYR A 254 0.39 -12.21 5.59
C TYR A 254 1.01 -10.83 5.47
N TRP A 255 2.33 -10.76 5.58
CA TRP A 255 3.05 -9.50 5.55
C TRP A 255 4.31 -9.63 4.69
N GLY A 256 4.54 -8.63 3.86
CA GLY A 256 5.80 -8.49 3.17
C GLY A 256 6.84 -7.82 4.06
N THR A 257 8.08 -8.24 3.92
CA THR A 257 9.24 -7.66 4.62
C THR A 257 10.18 -7.01 3.61
N GLY A 258 10.78 -5.93 3.99
CA GLY A 258 11.69 -5.17 3.15
C GLY A 258 13.14 -5.65 3.22
N ASN A 259 13.99 -4.82 2.65
CA ASN A 259 15.41 -5.04 2.46
C ASN A 259 16.17 -5.35 3.75
N PRO A 260 17.24 -6.18 3.68
CA PRO A 260 18.19 -6.29 4.78
C PRO A 260 19.12 -5.07 4.78
N SER A 261 19.68 -4.71 5.94
CA SER A 261 20.59 -3.57 6.09
C SER A 261 22.02 -4.03 6.42
N PRO A 262 23.04 -3.40 5.83
CA PRO A 262 23.00 -2.28 4.87
C PRO A 262 22.52 -2.73 3.47
N ASP A 263 21.77 -1.87 2.78
CA ASP A 263 21.03 -2.19 1.56
C ASP A 263 21.94 -2.72 0.43
N TRP A 264 22.99 -1.97 0.09
CA TRP A 264 23.85 -2.22 -1.08
C TRP A 264 25.25 -2.77 -0.74
N ASN A 265 25.48 -3.16 0.52
CA ASN A 265 26.73 -3.80 0.96
C ASN A 265 26.47 -5.10 1.73
N SER A 266 26.11 -6.14 0.98
CA SER A 266 25.80 -7.46 1.55
C SER A 266 27.00 -8.17 2.20
N ASP A 267 28.26 -7.73 1.95
CA ASP A 267 29.44 -8.28 2.61
C ASP A 267 29.38 -8.10 4.14
N ALA A 268 28.69 -7.06 4.62
CA ALA A 268 28.51 -6.79 6.04
C ALA A 268 27.55 -7.76 6.76
N ARG A 269 26.79 -8.56 6.00
CA ARG A 269 25.73 -9.46 6.51
C ARG A 269 25.69 -10.80 5.77
N PRO A 270 26.73 -11.63 5.88
CA PRO A 270 26.77 -12.93 5.21
C PRO A 270 25.56 -13.81 5.54
N GLY A 271 25.10 -14.60 4.57
CA GLY A 271 23.96 -15.52 4.66
C GLY A 271 22.70 -15.01 3.92
N ASP A 272 21.64 -15.79 3.92
CA ASP A 272 20.39 -15.47 3.21
C ASP A 272 19.57 -14.37 3.87
N ASN A 273 19.87 -14.01 5.15
CA ASN A 273 19.27 -12.91 5.92
C ASN A 273 17.75 -13.04 6.14
N LEU A 274 17.28 -14.18 6.64
CA LEU A 274 15.86 -14.37 6.97
C LEU A 274 15.41 -13.40 8.09
N TYR A 275 14.25 -12.81 8.00
CA TYR A 275 13.20 -12.92 6.99
C TYR A 275 13.12 -11.65 6.13
N SER A 276 14.25 -11.04 5.71
CA SER A 276 14.21 -9.94 4.75
C SER A 276 13.66 -10.43 3.40
N ASP A 277 13.11 -9.50 2.62
CA ASP A 277 12.60 -9.73 1.26
C ASP A 277 11.72 -10.97 1.13
N SER A 278 10.83 -11.13 2.09
CA SER A 278 9.99 -12.32 2.24
C SER A 278 8.51 -11.95 2.35
N VAL A 279 7.65 -12.91 2.09
CA VAL A 279 6.33 -12.93 2.70
C VAL A 279 6.37 -13.87 3.90
N ILE A 280 5.82 -13.42 5.01
CA ILE A 280 5.65 -14.20 6.24
C ILE A 280 4.17 -14.40 6.52
N ALA A 281 3.77 -15.63 6.87
CA ALA A 281 2.43 -15.98 7.31
C ALA A 281 2.44 -16.23 8.82
N LEU A 282 1.72 -15.39 9.55
CA LEU A 282 1.65 -15.46 11.00
C LEU A 282 0.25 -15.91 11.44
N ASP A 283 0.20 -16.71 12.49
CA ASP A 283 -1.04 -16.95 13.25
C ASP A 283 -1.52 -15.62 13.82
N ALA A 284 -2.72 -15.19 13.47
CA ALA A 284 -3.22 -13.86 13.78
C ALA A 284 -3.46 -13.64 15.29
N ASP A 285 -3.67 -14.70 16.07
CA ASP A 285 -3.91 -14.60 17.50
C ASP A 285 -2.63 -14.54 18.32
N THR A 286 -1.58 -15.23 17.86
CA THR A 286 -0.36 -15.45 18.64
C THR A 286 0.90 -14.81 18.04
N GLY A 287 0.86 -14.38 16.78
CA GLY A 287 2.04 -13.89 16.06
C GLY A 287 3.07 -14.96 15.70
N LYS A 288 2.76 -16.24 15.92
CA LYS A 288 3.68 -17.34 15.59
C LYS A 288 3.77 -17.55 14.09
N LEU A 289 5.01 -17.65 13.59
CA LEU A 289 5.28 -17.96 12.19
C LEU A 289 4.74 -19.36 11.84
N LYS A 290 3.97 -19.44 10.76
CA LYS A 290 3.47 -20.70 10.18
C LYS A 290 4.30 -21.13 8.98
N TRP A 291 4.58 -20.19 8.08
CA TRP A 291 5.45 -20.38 6.94
C TRP A 291 5.98 -19.03 6.43
N TYR A 292 7.00 -19.08 5.61
CA TYR A 292 7.53 -17.94 4.87
C TYR A 292 7.98 -18.37 3.48
N TYR A 293 8.12 -17.37 2.59
CA TYR A 293 8.80 -17.54 1.30
C TYR A 293 9.67 -16.31 1.05
N GLN A 294 10.97 -16.52 0.82
CA GLN A 294 11.93 -15.44 0.57
C GLN A 294 12.10 -15.21 -0.93
N PHE A 295 11.70 -14.03 -1.41
CA PHE A 295 11.71 -13.66 -2.83
C PHE A 295 13.12 -13.31 -3.34
N THR A 296 13.95 -12.68 -2.49
CA THR A 296 15.31 -12.26 -2.85
C THR A 296 16.26 -12.61 -1.72
N PRO A 297 16.75 -13.87 -1.65
CA PRO A 297 17.74 -14.26 -0.65
C PRO A 297 19.04 -13.46 -0.81
N HIS A 298 19.63 -12.99 0.32
CA HIS A 298 20.84 -12.18 0.32
C HIS A 298 20.70 -10.94 -0.58
N ASP A 299 19.57 -10.22 -0.49
CA ASP A 299 19.33 -9.04 -1.32
C ASP A 299 20.41 -7.98 -1.11
N ASP A 300 20.89 -7.41 -2.20
CA ASP A 300 21.86 -6.32 -2.25
C ASP A 300 21.44 -5.22 -3.25
N PHE A 301 20.13 -5.15 -3.54
CA PHE A 301 19.53 -4.23 -4.51
C PHE A 301 18.45 -3.33 -3.89
N ASP A 302 18.08 -3.55 -2.62
CA ASP A 302 16.96 -2.92 -1.97
C ASP A 302 15.64 -3.28 -2.69
N PHE A 303 15.43 -4.59 -2.93
CA PHE A 303 14.24 -5.08 -3.65
C PHE A 303 13.05 -5.36 -2.74
N ASP A 304 12.94 -4.66 -1.65
CA ASP A 304 11.79 -4.72 -0.74
C ASP A 304 10.62 -5.61 -1.20
N SER A 305 10.35 -6.67 -0.48
CA SER A 305 9.20 -7.54 -0.75
C SER A 305 8.00 -7.14 0.11
N VAL A 306 7.62 -5.87 0.05
CA VAL A 306 6.54 -5.29 0.87
C VAL A 306 5.23 -5.07 0.11
N GLN A 307 5.15 -5.51 -1.15
CA GLN A 307 3.93 -5.36 -1.94
C GLN A 307 2.74 -5.99 -1.22
N VAL A 308 1.57 -5.40 -1.38
CA VAL A 308 0.35 -5.90 -0.73
C VAL A 308 0.08 -7.35 -1.12
N PRO A 309 -0.01 -8.31 -0.18
CA PRO A 309 -0.34 -9.70 -0.49
C PRO A 309 -1.77 -9.80 -1.03
N VAL A 310 -1.97 -10.11 -2.30
CA VAL A 310 -3.30 -10.29 -2.88
C VAL A 310 -3.74 -11.74 -2.78
N LEU A 311 -4.80 -11.99 -2.00
CA LEU A 311 -5.33 -13.34 -1.79
C LEU A 311 -6.46 -13.61 -2.79
N ALA A 312 -6.40 -14.77 -3.45
CA ALA A 312 -7.43 -15.21 -4.39
C ALA A 312 -7.72 -16.71 -4.25
N ASP A 313 -8.97 -17.09 -4.52
CA ASP A 313 -9.37 -18.46 -4.73
C ASP A 313 -9.54 -18.65 -6.24
N ILE A 314 -8.70 -19.47 -6.86
CA ILE A 314 -8.68 -19.68 -8.31
C ILE A 314 -8.73 -21.16 -8.64
N GLU A 315 -9.07 -21.48 -9.87
CA GLU A 315 -8.82 -22.81 -10.43
C GLU A 315 -7.34 -22.89 -10.82
N TRP A 316 -6.61 -23.87 -10.28
CA TRP A 316 -5.22 -24.14 -10.57
C TRP A 316 -5.07 -25.57 -11.07
N GLN A 317 -4.68 -25.72 -12.35
CA GLN A 317 -4.55 -27.04 -13.00
C GLN A 317 -5.80 -27.92 -12.81
N GLY A 318 -7.00 -27.31 -12.97
CA GLY A 318 -8.30 -28.00 -12.85
C GLY A 318 -8.77 -28.26 -11.41
N LYS A 319 -8.14 -27.67 -10.39
CA LYS A 319 -8.54 -27.82 -8.98
C LYS A 319 -8.67 -26.47 -8.29
N PRO A 320 -9.66 -26.29 -7.39
CA PRO A 320 -9.73 -25.09 -6.56
C PRO A 320 -8.49 -24.96 -5.67
N LEU A 321 -7.85 -23.81 -5.68
CA LEU A 321 -6.68 -23.54 -4.85
C LEU A 321 -6.74 -22.14 -4.24
N LYS A 322 -6.31 -22.04 -3.00
CA LYS A 322 -6.13 -20.78 -2.27
C LYS A 322 -4.73 -20.25 -2.59
N VAL A 323 -4.66 -19.18 -3.38
CA VAL A 323 -3.38 -18.62 -3.81
C VAL A 323 -3.12 -17.22 -3.26
N MET A 324 -1.85 -16.86 -3.25
CA MET A 324 -1.35 -15.51 -3.09
C MET A 324 -0.71 -15.07 -4.40
N LEU A 325 -1.15 -13.93 -4.92
CA LEU A 325 -0.61 -13.29 -6.13
C LEU A 325 0.33 -12.17 -5.71
N TRP A 326 1.56 -12.19 -6.25
CA TRP A 326 2.60 -11.27 -5.84
C TRP A 326 3.48 -10.81 -6.99
N ALA A 327 3.30 -9.58 -7.47
CA ALA A 327 4.29 -8.94 -8.33
C ALA A 327 5.34 -8.27 -7.45
N ASN A 328 6.58 -8.73 -7.54
CA ASN A 328 7.65 -8.30 -6.66
C ASN A 328 8.52 -7.22 -7.29
N ARG A 329 9.09 -6.35 -6.45
CA ARG A 329 10.04 -5.30 -6.84
C ARG A 329 11.23 -5.86 -7.61
N ASN A 330 11.62 -7.10 -7.34
CA ASN A 330 12.71 -7.83 -8.00
C ASN A 330 12.45 -8.23 -9.47
N GLY A 331 11.24 -7.90 -10.00
CA GLY A 331 10.89 -8.09 -11.41
C GLY A 331 10.16 -9.38 -11.76
N PHE A 332 9.90 -10.24 -10.77
CA PHE A 332 9.16 -11.48 -10.97
C PHE A 332 7.73 -11.39 -10.41
N PHE A 333 6.79 -11.99 -11.13
CA PHE A 333 5.48 -12.34 -10.64
C PHE A 333 5.51 -13.74 -10.05
N TYR A 334 4.97 -13.88 -8.84
CA TYR A 334 4.89 -15.13 -8.09
C TYR A 334 3.45 -15.52 -7.82
N VAL A 335 3.20 -16.83 -7.85
CA VAL A 335 1.99 -17.44 -7.31
C VAL A 335 2.42 -18.45 -6.25
N LEU A 336 1.89 -18.28 -5.04
CA LEU A 336 2.15 -19.17 -3.90
C LEU A 336 0.83 -19.81 -3.45
N ASP A 337 0.86 -21.07 -2.98
CA ASP A 337 -0.22 -21.60 -2.15
C ASP A 337 -0.21 -20.85 -0.81
N ARG A 338 -1.26 -20.04 -0.54
CA ARG A 338 -1.29 -19.22 0.67
C ARG A 338 -1.50 -20.03 1.97
N THR A 339 -1.85 -21.32 1.85
CA THR A 339 -2.01 -22.22 3.01
C THR A 339 -0.66 -22.67 3.55
N THR A 340 0.30 -22.93 2.63
CA THR A 340 1.58 -23.60 2.95
C THR A 340 2.81 -22.78 2.63
N GLY A 341 2.68 -21.74 1.80
CA GLY A 341 3.81 -20.99 1.24
C GLY A 341 4.48 -21.69 0.05
N GLN A 342 3.92 -22.79 -0.44
CA GLN A 342 4.48 -23.51 -1.57
C GLN A 342 4.56 -22.62 -2.81
N PHE A 343 5.74 -22.60 -3.45
CA PHE A 343 5.95 -21.97 -4.74
C PHE A 343 5.20 -22.74 -5.84
N LEU A 344 4.39 -22.05 -6.63
CA LEU A 344 3.60 -22.60 -7.72
C LEU A 344 4.07 -22.07 -9.07
N LEU A 345 4.39 -20.77 -9.14
CA LEU A 345 4.83 -20.10 -10.34
C LEU A 345 5.76 -18.93 -9.99
N GLY A 346 6.81 -18.76 -10.81
CA GLY A 346 7.64 -17.57 -10.86
C GLY A 346 7.92 -17.19 -12.31
N LYS A 347 7.58 -15.96 -12.73
CA LYS A 347 7.78 -15.52 -14.12
C LYS A 347 8.18 -14.04 -14.17
N PRO A 348 9.22 -13.65 -14.93
CA PRO A 348 9.56 -12.26 -15.07
C PRO A 348 8.45 -11.51 -15.81
N PHE A 349 8.03 -10.37 -15.29
CA PHE A 349 7.07 -9.47 -15.96
C PHE A 349 7.75 -8.23 -16.55
N VAL A 350 9.01 -8.00 -16.19
CA VAL A 350 9.92 -6.98 -16.73
C VAL A 350 11.29 -7.60 -17.00
N LYS A 351 12.22 -6.85 -17.58
CA LYS A 351 13.61 -7.30 -17.77
C LYS A 351 14.29 -7.55 -16.42
N VAL A 352 14.90 -8.74 -16.26
CA VAL A 352 15.65 -9.17 -15.08
C VAL A 352 17.05 -9.60 -15.50
N THR A 353 18.09 -9.11 -14.80
CA THR A 353 19.49 -9.51 -15.05
C THR A 353 20.16 -10.11 -13.83
N TRP A 354 19.65 -9.86 -12.61
CA TRP A 354 20.23 -10.31 -11.34
C TRP A 354 20.01 -11.82 -11.09
N ALA A 355 18.96 -12.41 -11.71
CA ALA A 355 18.64 -13.83 -11.60
C ALA A 355 18.29 -14.42 -12.97
N SER A 356 18.64 -15.69 -13.20
CA SER A 356 18.39 -16.42 -14.44
C SER A 356 17.09 -17.23 -14.43
N GLY A 357 16.40 -17.31 -13.31
CA GLY A 357 15.18 -18.10 -13.09
C GLY A 357 15.14 -18.65 -11.68
N PHE A 358 14.55 -19.83 -11.52
CA PHE A 358 14.31 -20.47 -10.22
C PHE A 358 14.87 -21.89 -10.20
N ASP A 359 15.30 -22.33 -9.02
CA ASP A 359 15.60 -23.74 -8.79
C ASP A 359 14.31 -24.56 -8.57
N GLU A 360 14.45 -25.86 -8.34
CA GLU A 360 13.33 -26.79 -8.13
C GLU A 360 12.46 -26.44 -6.90
N ARG A 361 12.98 -25.64 -5.97
CA ARG A 361 12.28 -25.21 -4.75
C ARG A 361 11.67 -23.80 -4.90
N GLY A 362 11.86 -23.18 -6.08
CA GLY A 362 11.41 -21.81 -6.33
C GLY A 362 12.37 -20.73 -5.82
N LYS A 363 13.57 -21.06 -5.35
CA LYS A 363 14.57 -20.06 -4.97
C LYS A 363 15.17 -19.43 -6.23
N PRO A 364 15.26 -18.08 -6.33
CA PRO A 364 15.89 -17.44 -7.48
C PRO A 364 17.37 -17.84 -7.61
N VAL A 365 17.80 -18.15 -8.82
CA VAL A 365 19.19 -18.50 -9.16
C VAL A 365 19.92 -17.23 -9.57
N ARG A 366 20.77 -16.70 -8.70
CA ARG A 366 21.53 -15.47 -8.94
C ARG A 366 22.51 -15.60 -10.09
N VAL A 367 22.65 -14.55 -10.89
CA VAL A 367 23.65 -14.45 -11.96
C VAL A 367 24.97 -13.93 -11.40
N ALA A 368 26.06 -14.67 -11.63
CA ALA A 368 27.40 -14.29 -11.18
C ALA A 368 27.80 -12.90 -11.74
N GLY A 369 28.40 -12.06 -10.90
CA GLY A 369 28.83 -10.71 -11.26
C GLY A 369 27.71 -9.66 -11.30
N GLN A 370 26.46 -10.04 -11.10
CA GLN A 370 25.34 -9.11 -10.96
C GLN A 370 25.12 -8.77 -9.48
N THR A 371 26.12 -8.12 -8.86
CA THR A 371 26.09 -7.63 -7.47
C THR A 371 26.69 -6.22 -7.43
N PRO A 372 26.34 -5.36 -6.47
CA PRO A 372 26.95 -4.04 -6.33
C PRO A 372 28.48 -4.13 -6.21
N SER A 373 29.19 -3.24 -6.90
CA SER A 373 30.65 -3.17 -6.90
C SER A 373 31.13 -1.76 -6.58
N LEU A 374 32.43 -1.59 -6.29
CA LEU A 374 33.02 -0.26 -6.06
C LEU A 374 32.95 0.62 -7.31
N ASP A 375 33.04 0.03 -8.50
CA ASP A 375 33.00 0.72 -9.79
C ASP A 375 31.57 0.86 -10.35
N GLY A 376 30.60 0.20 -9.71
CA GLY A 376 29.22 0.16 -10.10
C GLY A 376 28.86 -1.01 -11.02
N THR A 377 27.67 -1.58 -10.81
CA THR A 377 27.09 -2.67 -11.60
C THR A 377 25.72 -2.29 -12.10
N LEU A 378 25.49 -2.36 -13.41
CA LEU A 378 24.17 -2.09 -14.03
C LEU A 378 23.28 -3.31 -13.91
N VAL A 379 22.11 -3.14 -13.25
CA VAL A 379 21.16 -4.21 -12.99
C VAL A 379 19.74 -3.82 -13.43
N TYR A 380 19.02 -4.79 -13.95
CA TYR A 380 17.58 -4.72 -14.27
C TYR A 380 16.81 -5.75 -13.41
N PRO A 381 15.64 -5.39 -12.84
CA PRO A 381 15.18 -4.01 -12.70
C PRO A 381 16.15 -3.21 -11.83
N GLY A 382 16.05 -1.89 -11.90
CA GLY A 382 16.83 -1.01 -11.02
C GLY A 382 16.24 -0.94 -9.60
N ASN A 383 16.80 -0.09 -8.75
CA ASN A 383 16.33 0.12 -7.38
C ASN A 383 14.82 0.45 -7.27
N PRO A 384 14.17 1.22 -8.18
CA PRO A 384 12.72 1.39 -8.14
C PRO A 384 11.94 0.09 -8.37
N GLY A 385 12.59 -0.94 -8.88
CA GLY A 385 11.99 -2.25 -9.17
C GLY A 385 11.23 -2.35 -10.48
N GLY A 386 10.63 -3.51 -10.71
CA GLY A 386 9.62 -3.72 -11.75
C GLY A 386 8.24 -3.19 -11.33
N THR A 387 7.99 -3.13 -10.04
CA THR A 387 6.87 -2.49 -9.32
C THR A 387 7.35 -2.18 -7.90
N SER A 388 6.51 -1.53 -7.07
CA SER A 388 6.85 -1.28 -5.67
C SER A 388 5.59 -1.40 -4.80
N TRP A 389 5.43 -0.55 -3.78
CA TRP A 389 4.29 -0.52 -2.85
C TRP A 389 2.94 -0.19 -3.51
N TYR A 390 2.94 0.27 -4.74
CA TYR A 390 1.72 0.65 -5.47
C TYR A 390 0.75 -0.52 -5.53
N SER A 391 -0.46 -0.34 -4.97
CA SER A 391 -1.39 -1.44 -4.78
C SER A 391 -1.82 -2.07 -6.11
N PRO A 392 -1.61 -3.38 -6.32
CA PRO A 392 -2.17 -4.11 -7.45
C PRO A 392 -3.67 -4.34 -7.26
N SER A 393 -4.33 -4.91 -8.26
CA SER A 393 -5.71 -5.38 -8.15
C SER A 393 -5.89 -6.76 -8.79
N TYR A 394 -6.77 -7.58 -8.22
CA TYR A 394 -7.24 -8.81 -8.83
C TYR A 394 -8.75 -8.73 -9.06
N SER A 395 -9.19 -8.96 -10.29
CA SER A 395 -10.62 -9.04 -10.60
C SER A 395 -11.06 -10.50 -10.75
N PRO A 396 -11.93 -11.00 -9.88
CA PRO A 396 -12.49 -12.35 -10.01
C PRO A 396 -13.38 -12.50 -11.25
N ARG A 397 -13.83 -11.38 -11.85
CA ARG A 397 -14.66 -11.37 -13.06
C ARG A 397 -13.86 -11.65 -14.32
N THR A 398 -12.69 -11.02 -14.45
CA THR A 398 -11.80 -11.22 -15.60
C THR A 398 -10.81 -12.36 -15.39
N GLY A 399 -10.59 -12.77 -14.13
CA GLY A 399 -9.56 -13.72 -13.74
C GLY A 399 -8.14 -13.16 -13.86
N LEU A 400 -7.97 -11.84 -14.04
CA LEU A 400 -6.68 -11.21 -14.29
C LEU A 400 -6.15 -10.47 -13.05
N PHE A 401 -4.84 -10.48 -12.91
CA PHE A 401 -4.09 -9.72 -11.92
C PHE A 401 -3.45 -8.51 -12.59
N TYR A 402 -3.76 -7.31 -12.08
CA TYR A 402 -3.33 -6.03 -12.65
C TYR A 402 -2.28 -5.38 -11.77
N ILE A 403 -1.17 -4.98 -12.38
CA ILE A 403 -0.05 -4.37 -11.69
C ILE A 403 0.38 -3.04 -12.33
N PRO A 404 0.71 -2.03 -11.52
CA PRO A 404 1.45 -0.87 -12.01
C PRO A 404 2.92 -1.29 -12.15
N ALA A 405 3.49 -1.11 -13.34
CA ALA A 405 4.83 -1.60 -13.65
C ALA A 405 5.78 -0.48 -14.12
N TRP A 406 7.06 -0.65 -13.79
CA TRP A 406 8.18 0.12 -14.33
C TRP A 406 8.96 -0.79 -15.26
N VAL A 407 8.60 -0.77 -16.53
CA VAL A 407 9.18 -1.64 -17.54
C VAL A 407 10.57 -1.15 -17.91
N ASN A 408 11.56 -2.06 -17.96
CA ASN A 408 12.95 -1.80 -18.30
C ASN A 408 13.66 -0.73 -17.45
N SER A 409 13.23 -0.51 -16.20
CA SER A 409 13.99 0.34 -15.28
C SER A 409 15.33 -0.30 -14.93
N SER A 410 16.38 0.51 -14.76
CA SER A 410 17.70 0.03 -14.38
C SER A 410 18.36 0.97 -13.39
N SER A 411 19.32 0.44 -12.61
CA SER A 411 20.18 1.25 -11.74
C SER A 411 21.63 0.80 -11.82
N MET A 412 22.52 1.77 -11.66
CA MET A 412 23.92 1.52 -11.38
C MET A 412 24.09 1.41 -9.86
N PHE A 413 24.36 0.21 -9.37
CA PHE A 413 24.54 -0.06 -7.94
C PHE A 413 26.01 0.02 -7.57
N VAL A 414 26.32 0.91 -6.63
CA VAL A 414 27.68 1.14 -6.12
C VAL A 414 27.75 0.79 -4.65
N LYS A 415 28.65 -0.10 -4.27
CA LYS A 415 28.94 -0.48 -2.89
C LYS A 415 29.90 0.53 -2.25
N LEU A 416 29.54 1.04 -1.07
CA LEU A 416 30.34 1.97 -0.28
C LEU A 416 30.37 1.50 1.19
N PRO A 417 31.36 0.69 1.59
CA PRO A 417 31.45 0.21 2.97
C PRO A 417 31.59 1.36 3.97
N GLY A 418 30.88 1.27 5.09
CA GLY A 418 30.93 2.25 6.17
C GLY A 418 30.48 1.66 7.50
N PRO A 419 30.81 2.29 8.64
CA PRO A 419 30.39 1.84 9.96
C PRO A 419 28.94 2.19 10.23
N TYR A 420 28.27 1.35 11.03
CA TYR A 420 26.94 1.65 11.57
C TYR A 420 27.01 2.76 12.62
N HIS A 421 26.03 3.68 12.54
CA HIS A 421 25.77 4.70 13.58
C HIS A 421 24.27 4.79 13.81
N GLU A 422 23.81 4.56 15.04
CA GLU A 422 22.37 4.58 15.37
C GLU A 422 21.69 5.89 14.92
N GLY A 423 20.55 5.73 14.21
CA GLY A 423 19.74 6.84 13.70
C GLY A 423 20.37 7.61 12.53
N ARG A 424 21.41 7.08 11.90
CA ARG A 424 22.00 7.61 10.67
C ARG A 424 21.82 6.64 9.53
N ASP A 425 21.91 7.14 8.30
CA ASP A 425 21.92 6.31 7.09
C ASP A 425 22.97 5.21 7.19
N TYR A 426 22.57 3.98 6.89
CA TYR A 426 23.38 2.77 6.87
C TYR A 426 23.07 1.94 5.61
N SER A 427 22.82 2.59 4.50
CA SER A 427 22.50 1.93 3.23
C SER A 427 23.71 1.19 2.61
N GLY A 428 24.92 1.55 2.99
CA GLY A 428 26.14 0.84 2.56
C GLY A 428 26.50 1.02 1.09
N GLY A 429 25.97 2.08 0.45
CA GLY A 429 26.21 2.33 -0.95
C GLY A 429 25.29 3.37 -1.56
N THR A 430 25.06 3.24 -2.86
CA THR A 430 24.11 4.08 -3.60
C THR A 430 23.59 3.36 -4.84
N ALA A 431 22.35 3.63 -5.22
CA ALA A 431 21.75 3.16 -6.46
C ALA A 431 21.36 4.36 -7.33
N ARG A 432 22.10 4.58 -8.42
CA ARG A 432 21.78 5.63 -9.38
C ARG A 432 20.84 5.09 -10.43
N SER A 433 19.57 5.46 -10.33
CA SER A 433 18.54 5.05 -11.29
C SER A 433 18.60 5.87 -12.58
N PHE A 434 18.49 5.19 -13.71
CA PHE A 434 18.43 5.83 -15.03
C PHE A 434 17.00 6.28 -15.40
N VAL A 435 15.99 5.79 -14.68
CA VAL A 435 14.67 6.41 -14.67
C VAL A 435 14.68 7.49 -13.60
N PRO A 436 14.48 8.79 -13.93
CA PRO A 436 14.53 9.86 -12.93
C PRO A 436 13.54 9.60 -11.79
N PHE A 437 14.05 9.34 -10.62
CA PHE A 437 13.26 9.16 -9.40
C PHE A 437 12.66 10.49 -8.93
N ASN A 438 13.27 11.61 -9.31
CA ASN A 438 12.94 12.93 -8.78
C ASN A 438 12.52 13.91 -9.88
N TRP A 439 11.34 14.49 -9.72
CA TRP A 439 10.87 15.85 -10.03
C TRP A 439 11.26 16.51 -11.37
N SER A 440 12.11 15.90 -12.20
CA SER A 440 12.30 16.37 -13.57
C SER A 440 11.05 16.03 -14.37
N PRO A 441 10.47 16.99 -15.10
CA PRO A 441 9.43 16.68 -16.06
C PRO A 441 9.93 15.53 -16.94
N ALA A 442 9.20 14.41 -16.92
CA ALA A 442 9.56 13.30 -17.80
C ALA A 442 9.49 13.80 -19.25
N PRO A 443 10.45 13.46 -20.11
CA PRO A 443 10.28 13.68 -21.52
C PRO A 443 9.00 12.98 -21.97
N ASN A 444 8.19 13.65 -22.78
CA ASN A 444 6.89 13.18 -23.23
C ASN A 444 6.93 11.83 -23.98
N PHE A 445 8.12 11.33 -24.28
CA PHE A 445 8.33 10.06 -24.99
C PHE A 445 9.59 9.40 -24.45
N ARG A 446 9.43 8.33 -23.65
CA ARG A 446 10.54 7.46 -23.29
C ARG A 446 10.66 6.36 -24.33
N LYS A 447 11.88 6.10 -24.74
CA LYS A 447 12.18 4.92 -25.55
C LYS A 447 12.09 3.68 -24.68
N GLU A 448 11.86 2.54 -25.30
CA GLU A 448 11.75 1.27 -24.58
C GLU A 448 13.02 0.94 -23.79
N GLU A 449 14.19 1.31 -24.31
CA GLU A 449 15.48 1.12 -23.66
C GLU A 449 15.68 2.02 -22.41
N GLU A 450 14.97 3.15 -22.35
CA GLU A 450 15.04 4.09 -21.21
C GLU A 450 14.11 3.71 -20.05
N GLY A 451 13.24 2.73 -20.28
CA GLY A 451 12.20 2.34 -19.35
C GLY A 451 10.99 3.28 -19.33
N TYR A 452 9.82 2.74 -19.02
CA TYR A 452 8.54 3.45 -19.00
C TYR A 452 7.58 2.84 -17.97
N GLY A 453 6.54 3.59 -17.63
CA GLY A 453 5.44 3.09 -16.80
C GLY A 453 4.39 2.37 -17.62
N ALA A 454 3.75 1.37 -17.03
CA ALA A 454 2.65 0.65 -17.65
C ALA A 454 1.65 0.12 -16.61
N VAL A 455 0.43 -0.14 -17.04
CA VAL A 455 -0.47 -1.08 -16.38
C VAL A 455 -0.38 -2.40 -17.14
N LEU A 456 -0.01 -3.47 -16.44
CA LEU A 456 0.05 -4.83 -17.01
C LEU A 456 -1.08 -5.67 -16.46
N ALA A 457 -1.72 -6.47 -17.31
CA ALA A 457 -2.65 -7.52 -16.92
C ALA A 457 -1.99 -8.89 -17.07
N LEU A 458 -1.86 -9.62 -15.98
CA LEU A 458 -1.24 -10.92 -15.94
C LEU A 458 -2.28 -12.02 -15.70
N ASP A 459 -2.13 -13.13 -16.38
CA ASP A 459 -2.86 -14.36 -16.11
C ASP A 459 -2.25 -15.05 -14.88
N PRO A 460 -2.99 -15.22 -13.77
CA PRO A 460 -2.44 -15.85 -12.57
C PRO A 460 -1.99 -17.29 -12.76
N GLN A 461 -2.56 -18.03 -13.71
CA GLN A 461 -2.25 -19.44 -13.92
C GLN A 461 -0.95 -19.65 -14.71
N THR A 462 -0.62 -18.71 -15.60
CA THR A 462 0.52 -18.84 -16.52
C THR A 462 1.59 -17.78 -16.32
N GLY A 463 1.26 -16.69 -15.63
CA GLY A 463 2.10 -15.49 -15.51
C GLY A 463 2.25 -14.73 -16.83
N GLU A 464 1.47 -15.08 -17.86
CA GLU A 464 1.52 -14.40 -19.15
C GLU A 464 0.85 -13.05 -19.10
N ARG A 465 1.48 -12.07 -19.76
CA ARG A 465 0.88 -10.75 -19.97
C ARG A 465 -0.20 -10.85 -21.05
N LYS A 466 -1.45 -10.59 -20.66
CA LYS A 466 -2.59 -10.59 -21.60
C LYS A 466 -2.70 -9.27 -22.36
N TRP A 467 -2.43 -8.16 -21.68
CA TRP A 467 -2.37 -6.83 -22.29
C TRP A 467 -1.48 -5.89 -21.48
N GLU A 468 -1.13 -4.78 -22.12
CA GLU A 468 -0.33 -3.69 -21.55
C GLU A 468 -0.93 -2.36 -21.97
N PHE A 469 -1.08 -1.43 -21.02
CA PHE A 469 -1.36 -0.03 -21.28
C PHE A 469 -0.11 0.78 -20.96
N LYS A 470 0.60 1.21 -22.00
CA LYS A 470 1.85 1.98 -21.89
C LYS A 470 1.55 3.44 -21.51
N MET A 471 2.33 3.99 -20.59
CA MET A 471 2.26 5.37 -20.11
C MET A 471 3.45 6.18 -20.63
N ALA A 472 3.30 7.51 -20.68
CA ALA A 472 4.38 8.39 -21.12
C ALA A 472 5.49 8.52 -20.07
N ASP A 473 5.15 8.37 -18.78
CA ASP A 473 6.09 8.34 -17.66
C ASP A 473 5.84 7.10 -16.79
N VAL A 474 6.66 6.88 -15.80
CA VAL A 474 6.46 5.83 -14.79
C VAL A 474 5.25 6.14 -13.91
N THR A 475 4.72 5.12 -13.25
CA THR A 475 3.56 5.26 -12.36
C THR A 475 3.93 4.92 -10.92
N GLU A 476 3.35 5.68 -9.99
CA GLU A 476 3.35 5.40 -8.55
C GLU A 476 1.90 5.23 -8.04
N ALA A 477 0.94 5.14 -8.97
CA ALA A 477 -0.47 4.97 -8.64
C ALA A 477 -0.83 3.49 -8.45
N GLY A 478 -1.72 3.22 -7.50
CA GLY A 478 -2.35 1.92 -7.37
C GLY A 478 -3.47 1.70 -8.39
N ILE A 479 -4.05 0.51 -8.37
CA ILE A 479 -5.12 0.07 -9.25
C ILE A 479 -6.39 -0.23 -8.47
N LEU A 480 -7.54 0.11 -9.05
CA LEU A 480 -8.88 -0.27 -8.62
C LEU A 480 -9.59 -0.95 -9.78
N THR A 481 -10.18 -2.12 -9.57
CA THR A 481 -11.13 -2.72 -10.52
C THR A 481 -12.55 -2.72 -10.00
N THR A 482 -13.53 -2.80 -10.89
CA THR A 482 -14.96 -2.81 -10.53
C THR A 482 -15.73 -3.96 -11.15
N ALA A 483 -16.93 -4.22 -10.63
CA ALA A 483 -17.85 -5.22 -11.18
C ALA A 483 -18.38 -4.89 -12.59
N SER A 484 -18.11 -3.69 -13.10
CA SER A 484 -18.42 -3.27 -14.49
C SER A 484 -17.25 -3.49 -15.45
N ASP A 485 -16.24 -4.26 -15.06
CA ASP A 485 -15.01 -4.51 -15.81
C ASP A 485 -14.23 -3.22 -16.15
N LEU A 486 -14.32 -2.20 -15.26
CA LEU A 486 -13.49 -1.01 -15.33
C LEU A 486 -12.24 -1.18 -14.46
N LEU A 487 -11.14 -0.60 -14.92
CA LEU A 487 -9.90 -0.43 -14.19
C LEU A 487 -9.57 1.07 -14.09
N PHE A 488 -9.41 1.58 -12.86
CA PHE A 488 -8.97 2.95 -12.62
C PHE A 488 -7.53 2.97 -12.11
N SER A 489 -6.72 3.89 -12.66
CA SER A 489 -5.35 4.15 -12.23
C SER A 489 -4.90 5.54 -12.69
N GLY A 490 -3.64 5.88 -12.46
CA GLY A 490 -3.06 7.16 -12.87
C GLY A 490 -1.55 7.07 -13.04
N GLY A 491 -0.90 8.20 -13.23
CA GLY A 491 0.53 8.26 -13.43
C GLY A 491 1.17 9.55 -12.96
N ARG A 492 2.50 9.57 -12.99
CA ARG A 492 3.31 10.75 -12.64
C ARG A 492 3.09 11.92 -13.59
N GLU A 493 2.66 11.64 -14.82
CA GLU A 493 2.27 12.64 -15.82
C GLU A 493 1.01 13.44 -15.46
N GLY A 494 0.38 13.12 -14.32
CA GLY A 494 -0.76 13.86 -13.77
C GLY A 494 -2.11 13.50 -14.38
N TYR A 495 -2.21 12.37 -15.06
CA TYR A 495 -3.48 11.86 -15.56
C TYR A 495 -4.06 10.79 -14.63
N PHE A 496 -5.38 10.88 -14.43
CA PHE A 496 -6.23 9.83 -13.91
C PHE A 496 -7.08 9.27 -15.03
N PHE A 497 -7.22 7.95 -15.13
CA PHE A 497 -7.89 7.31 -16.27
C PHE A 497 -8.68 6.08 -15.88
N ALA A 498 -9.61 5.69 -16.75
CA ALA A 498 -10.35 4.44 -16.71
C ALA A 498 -10.06 3.62 -17.98
N LEU A 499 -9.75 2.34 -17.77
CA LEU A 499 -9.54 1.36 -18.84
C LEU A 499 -10.64 0.29 -18.79
N ASP A 500 -10.89 -0.36 -19.92
CA ASP A 500 -11.56 -1.65 -19.95
C ASP A 500 -10.60 -2.71 -19.37
N ALA A 501 -10.98 -3.31 -18.26
CA ALA A 501 -10.12 -4.27 -17.54
C ALA A 501 -9.84 -5.56 -18.36
N ARG A 502 -10.66 -5.87 -19.38
CA ARG A 502 -10.53 -7.07 -20.20
C ARG A 502 -9.42 -6.97 -21.25
N ASN A 503 -9.14 -5.75 -21.76
CA ASN A 503 -8.25 -5.55 -22.92
C ASN A 503 -7.32 -4.33 -22.83
N GLY A 504 -7.45 -3.49 -21.76
CA GLY A 504 -6.62 -2.31 -21.56
C GLY A 504 -7.01 -1.09 -22.42
N GLU A 505 -8.16 -1.10 -23.09
CA GLU A 505 -8.64 0.02 -23.88
C GLU A 505 -8.91 1.25 -22.99
N LEU A 506 -8.42 2.43 -23.40
CA LEU A 506 -8.64 3.69 -22.71
C LEU A 506 -10.08 4.18 -22.97
N LEU A 507 -10.90 4.23 -21.91
CA LEU A 507 -12.31 4.64 -21.97
C LEU A 507 -12.53 6.08 -21.52
N TRP A 508 -11.70 6.58 -20.60
CA TRP A 508 -11.81 7.93 -20.04
C TRP A 508 -10.47 8.36 -19.45
N LYS A 509 -10.19 9.66 -19.51
CA LYS A 509 -8.96 10.26 -19.00
C LYS A 509 -9.20 11.71 -18.61
N VAL A 510 -8.61 12.16 -17.50
CA VAL A 510 -8.64 13.55 -17.03
C VAL A 510 -7.27 13.97 -16.51
N ALA A 511 -6.86 15.20 -16.78
CA ALA A 511 -5.66 15.79 -16.20
C ALA A 511 -5.99 16.36 -14.80
N LEU A 512 -5.20 16.00 -13.80
CA LEU A 512 -5.34 16.50 -12.42
C LEU A 512 -4.29 17.58 -12.09
N GLY A 513 -3.33 17.82 -12.97
CA GLY A 513 -2.29 18.82 -12.80
C GLY A 513 -1.16 18.44 -11.86
N ALA A 514 -1.21 17.24 -11.26
CA ALA A 514 -0.20 16.72 -10.35
C ALA A 514 -0.11 15.18 -10.43
N ALA A 515 1.03 14.61 -10.07
CA ALA A 515 1.26 13.16 -10.08
C ALA A 515 0.24 12.42 -9.19
N VAL A 516 -0.34 11.33 -9.74
CA VAL A 516 -1.18 10.41 -8.98
C VAL A 516 -0.27 9.42 -8.24
N GLN A 517 -0.34 9.44 -6.91
CA GLN A 517 0.56 8.68 -6.03
C GLN A 517 -0.19 7.89 -4.95
N SER A 518 -1.46 7.60 -5.17
CA SER A 518 -2.29 6.77 -4.27
C SER A 518 -3.06 5.72 -5.05
N GLY A 519 -3.62 4.73 -4.35
CA GLY A 519 -4.57 3.80 -4.93
C GLY A 519 -5.96 4.44 -5.01
N PRO A 520 -6.63 4.46 -6.18
CA PRO A 520 -8.02 4.90 -6.29
C PRO A 520 -8.95 4.04 -5.44
N LEU A 521 -10.05 4.63 -4.99
CA LEU A 521 -11.13 3.92 -4.29
C LEU A 521 -12.49 4.32 -4.88
N THR A 522 -13.51 3.48 -4.64
CA THR A 522 -14.88 3.79 -5.04
C THR A 522 -15.84 3.46 -3.91
N TYR A 523 -16.89 4.25 -3.79
CA TYR A 523 -17.91 4.13 -2.76
C TYR A 523 -19.26 4.66 -3.28
N SER A 524 -20.31 4.51 -2.49
CA SER A 524 -21.63 5.06 -2.85
C SER A 524 -22.22 5.84 -1.68
N VAL A 525 -22.84 6.98 -1.99
CA VAL A 525 -23.62 7.77 -1.03
C VAL A 525 -25.02 7.98 -1.60
N LYS A 526 -26.04 7.56 -0.86
CA LYS A 526 -27.45 7.65 -1.27
C LYS A 526 -27.71 7.09 -2.68
N GLY A 527 -27.05 5.94 -3.00
CA GLY A 527 -27.21 5.26 -4.29
C GLY A 527 -26.43 5.88 -5.45
N ARG A 528 -25.64 6.93 -5.24
CA ARG A 528 -24.74 7.51 -6.25
C ARG A 528 -23.33 7.03 -6.03
N GLN A 529 -22.72 6.44 -7.06
CA GLN A 529 -21.34 5.95 -7.03
C GLN A 529 -20.35 7.09 -7.27
N TYR A 530 -19.29 7.09 -6.48
CA TYR A 530 -18.14 8.00 -6.56
C TYR A 530 -16.85 7.23 -6.77
N VAL A 531 -15.88 7.85 -7.44
CA VAL A 531 -14.50 7.38 -7.54
C VAL A 531 -13.59 8.49 -7.02
N ALA A 532 -12.69 8.15 -6.09
CA ALA A 532 -11.79 9.12 -5.47
C ALA A 532 -10.32 8.70 -5.64
N VAL A 533 -9.44 9.71 -5.76
CA VAL A 533 -7.99 9.52 -5.93
C VAL A 533 -7.23 10.74 -5.44
N ASN A 534 -6.03 10.55 -4.88
CA ASN A 534 -5.14 11.65 -4.55
C ASN A 534 -4.17 11.92 -5.70
N ALA A 535 -3.95 13.20 -5.99
CA ALA A 535 -2.90 13.66 -6.90
C ALA A 535 -2.22 14.90 -6.31
N GLY A 536 -0.88 14.90 -6.28
CA GLY A 536 -0.11 15.91 -5.54
C GLY A 536 -0.53 15.96 -4.07
N ASN A 537 -1.01 17.10 -3.61
CA ASN A 537 -1.55 17.31 -2.26
C ASN A 537 -3.09 17.44 -2.23
N CYS A 538 -3.79 16.98 -3.25
CA CYS A 538 -5.24 17.08 -3.33
C CYS A 538 -5.90 15.71 -3.42
N LEU A 539 -7.07 15.58 -2.80
CA LEU A 539 -8.01 14.48 -2.98
C LEU A 539 -9.13 14.92 -3.94
N PHE A 540 -9.27 14.22 -5.06
CA PHE A 540 -10.26 14.47 -6.10
C PHE A 540 -11.35 13.41 -6.04
N THR A 541 -12.59 13.80 -6.27
CA THR A 541 -13.73 12.88 -6.28
C THR A 541 -14.61 13.12 -7.50
N PHE A 542 -14.92 12.05 -8.19
CA PHE A 542 -15.68 12.02 -9.44
C PHE A 542 -16.97 11.21 -9.27
N ALA A 543 -18.02 11.59 -10.01
CA ALA A 543 -19.25 10.82 -10.15
C ALA A 543 -19.87 11.09 -11.53
N LEU A 544 -20.83 10.26 -11.93
CA LEU A 544 -21.59 10.52 -13.15
C LEU A 544 -22.36 11.83 -13.03
N ARG A 545 -22.47 12.57 -14.14
CA ARG A 545 -23.32 13.74 -14.27
C ARG A 545 -24.76 13.36 -13.93
N GLN A 546 -25.43 14.19 -13.14
CA GLN A 546 -26.88 14.06 -12.83
C GLN A 546 -27.72 14.61 -13.95
#